data_d446ae86b294f5dd36d12447552dc9be
#
_entry.id   d446ae86b294f5dd36d12447552dc9be
#
_cell.length_a   1.000
_cell.length_b   1.000
_cell.length_c   1.000
_cell.angle_alpha   90.00
_cell.angle_beta   90.00
_cell.angle_gamma   90.00
#
_symmetry.space_group_name_H-M   'P 1'
#
loop_
_entity.id
_entity.type
_entity.pdbx_description
1 polymer ?
#
loop_
_entity_poly.entity_id
_entity_poly.type
_entity_poly.pdbx_seq_one_letter_code
_entity_poly.pdbx_strand_id
1 'polypeptide(L)'
;MNTDIFDYTELDNQIIITGLKNDTIETSIIIPKKINGKPVTQIAERAFKKSHITGVQIGENIKNIELAAFEDCKELVSVVYKAHCKIPNSCFCNCTNLSEFDFAHVEVIDQAAFVASGLTKVYLPNNIKKIEGEAFKNCKKLSSVDWHAQCDIPELCFAYCLKLSTFNFDNIAAIGNDAFMYSGLTEVILPYNIEKIGLETFRYCNELSSVIWNAQCGISFECFFNCSKLVKFDFANVETIGEFAFSGSGLEKVDLLQNIRKIEPLVFFQCNKLMSVTWYAQCGIPERCFANCSKLNTFDFAYVQNIGKYAFTSSGLKEIYLADNVKEIEEGAFRSCHNLKKVEWNADCSIHDYVFEKCQKLKEVIISDKVCSIETDAFKDCPNIEITFV
;
A
#
# COMPACT_ATOMS: atom_id res chain seq x y z
N MET A 1 6.57 10.60 47.55
CA MET A 1 6.85 9.67 46.41
C MET A 1 7.88 8.69 46.88
N ASN A 2 7.63 7.39 46.65
CA ASN A 2 8.61 6.35 46.95
C ASN A 2 9.69 6.37 45.85
N THR A 3 10.87 6.92 46.14
CA THR A 3 12.02 6.99 45.23
C THR A 3 12.87 5.72 45.29
N ASP A 4 12.62 4.86 46.31
CA ASP A 4 13.43 3.69 46.60
C ASP A 4 13.17 2.53 45.62
N ILE A 5 12.13 2.64 44.78
CA ILE A 5 11.78 1.62 43.75
C ILE A 5 12.64 1.70 42.50
N PHE A 6 13.39 2.78 42.25
CA PHE A 6 14.15 2.97 41.05
C PHE A 6 15.60 2.53 41.17
N ASP A 7 16.08 1.83 40.14
CA ASP A 7 17.50 1.74 39.86
C ASP A 7 17.92 2.96 39.05
N TYR A 8 19.08 3.51 39.35
CA TYR A 8 19.60 4.71 38.71
C TYR A 8 21.11 4.79 38.71
N THR A 9 21.67 5.63 37.83
CA THR A 9 23.06 6.03 37.82
C THR A 9 23.17 7.55 37.99
N GLU A 10 24.30 8.01 38.51
CA GLU A 10 24.62 9.44 38.62
C GLU A 10 25.63 9.83 37.56
N LEU A 11 25.38 10.91 36.84
CA LEU A 11 26.29 11.50 35.86
C LEU A 11 26.15 13.03 35.92
N ASP A 12 27.26 13.75 36.05
CA ASP A 12 27.31 15.22 36.03
C ASP A 12 26.28 15.89 36.95
N ASN A 13 26.18 15.39 38.19
CA ASN A 13 25.24 15.86 39.22
C ASN A 13 23.75 15.69 38.83
N GLN A 14 23.43 14.82 37.92
CA GLN A 14 22.08 14.45 37.49
C GLN A 14 21.83 12.94 37.68
N ILE A 15 20.58 12.57 37.73
CA ILE A 15 20.14 11.17 37.86
C ILE A 15 19.59 10.71 36.52
N ILE A 16 20.02 9.52 36.13
CA ILE A 16 19.52 8.73 34.99
C ILE A 16 18.81 7.50 35.56
N ILE A 17 17.50 7.36 35.33
CA ILE A 17 16.76 6.16 35.73
C ILE A 17 17.15 5.01 34.77
N THR A 18 17.59 3.89 35.36
CA THR A 18 18.02 2.70 34.62
C THR A 18 17.05 1.54 34.74
N GLY A 19 16.08 1.60 35.66
CA GLY A 19 15.07 0.57 35.81
C GLY A 19 14.25 0.66 37.08
N LEU A 20 13.56 -0.45 37.38
CA LEU A 20 12.93 -0.71 38.66
C LEU A 20 13.70 -1.79 39.40
N LYS A 21 13.80 -1.67 40.74
CA LYS A 21 14.36 -2.73 41.55
C LYS A 21 13.53 -4.01 41.46
N ASN A 22 14.18 -5.17 41.56
CA ASN A 22 13.58 -6.47 41.36
C ASN A 22 12.42 -6.81 42.30
N ASP A 23 12.33 -6.18 43.44
CA ASP A 23 11.30 -6.36 44.46
C ASP A 23 10.17 -5.32 44.39
N THR A 24 10.15 -4.51 43.34
CA THR A 24 9.12 -3.48 43.12
C THR A 24 7.77 -4.15 42.84
N ILE A 25 6.77 -3.86 43.66
CA ILE A 25 5.39 -4.32 43.54
C ILE A 25 4.45 -3.24 42.99
N GLU A 26 4.92 -1.99 42.91
CA GLU A 26 4.16 -0.87 42.36
C GLU A 26 3.96 -1.07 40.85
N THR A 27 2.70 -1.06 40.40
CA THR A 27 2.33 -1.16 39.00
C THR A 27 2.10 0.22 38.36
N SER A 28 1.85 1.28 39.17
CA SER A 28 1.72 2.64 38.66
C SER A 28 2.83 3.51 39.27
N ILE A 29 3.68 4.06 38.40
CA ILE A 29 4.89 4.79 38.82
C ILE A 29 4.86 6.24 38.38
N ILE A 30 5.48 7.10 39.19
CA ILE A 30 5.72 8.49 38.84
C ILE A 30 7.23 8.71 38.83
N ILE A 31 7.78 9.10 37.69
CA ILE A 31 9.21 9.45 37.59
C ILE A 31 9.47 10.66 38.46
N PRO A 32 10.32 10.55 39.51
CA PRO A 32 10.51 11.61 40.46
C PRO A 32 11.27 12.79 39.86
N LYS A 33 11.05 14.01 40.39
CA LYS A 33 11.82 15.19 39.98
C LYS A 33 13.26 15.16 40.48
N LYS A 34 13.49 14.54 41.64
CA LYS A 34 14.81 14.43 42.28
C LYS A 34 14.96 13.11 43.03
N ILE A 35 16.18 12.58 43.08
CA ILE A 35 16.63 11.49 43.96
C ILE A 35 17.89 12.01 44.68
N ASN A 36 17.96 11.84 45.97
CA ASN A 36 19.07 12.30 46.82
C ASN A 36 19.44 13.79 46.60
N GLY A 37 18.42 14.64 46.38
CA GLY A 37 18.60 16.07 46.11
C GLY A 37 19.01 16.43 44.68
N LYS A 38 19.43 15.47 43.86
CA LYS A 38 19.85 15.64 42.44
C LYS A 38 18.69 15.52 41.48
N PRO A 39 18.64 16.36 40.42
CA PRO A 39 17.56 16.30 39.45
C PRO A 39 17.58 14.98 38.62
N VAL A 40 16.42 14.39 38.43
CA VAL A 40 16.20 13.29 37.48
C VAL A 40 15.90 13.90 36.12
N THR A 41 16.76 13.65 35.13
CA THR A 41 16.64 14.29 33.80
C THR A 41 16.58 13.35 32.65
N GLN A 42 16.85 12.06 32.87
CA GLN A 42 16.93 11.09 31.83
C GLN A 42 16.35 9.72 32.21
N ILE A 43 15.77 9.03 31.24
CA ILE A 43 15.41 7.61 31.30
C ILE A 43 16.34 6.88 30.33
N ALA A 44 17.08 5.91 30.82
CA ALA A 44 18.07 5.15 30.05
C ALA A 44 17.43 4.21 29.03
N GLU A 45 18.26 3.73 28.11
CA GLU A 45 17.91 2.69 27.15
C GLU A 45 17.33 1.47 27.86
N ARG A 46 16.15 1.01 27.39
CA ARG A 46 15.44 -0.18 27.92
C ARG A 46 15.15 -0.16 29.42
N ALA A 47 15.16 1.02 30.09
CA ALA A 47 15.03 1.11 31.55
C ALA A 47 13.82 0.37 32.11
N PHE A 48 12.69 0.37 31.42
CA PHE A 48 11.46 -0.31 31.85
C PHE A 48 11.05 -1.44 30.91
N LYS A 49 11.94 -1.88 30.00
CA LYS A 49 11.62 -2.95 29.04
C LYS A 49 11.09 -4.17 29.75
N LYS A 50 9.93 -4.70 29.27
CA LYS A 50 9.22 -5.86 29.81
C LYS A 50 8.77 -5.73 31.27
N SER A 51 8.72 -4.51 31.80
CA SER A 51 8.20 -4.31 33.15
C SER A 51 6.67 -4.54 33.19
N HIS A 52 6.18 -4.85 34.37
CA HIS A 52 4.75 -5.10 34.64
C HIS A 52 3.99 -3.84 35.05
N ILE A 53 4.52 -2.66 34.75
CA ILE A 53 3.85 -1.40 35.05
C ILE A 53 2.57 -1.25 34.22
N THR A 54 1.51 -0.78 34.89
CA THR A 54 0.21 -0.46 34.26
C THR A 54 0.04 1.03 33.96
N GLY A 55 0.83 1.90 34.65
CA GLY A 55 0.82 3.33 34.44
C GLY A 55 2.15 4.00 34.71
N VAL A 56 2.46 5.06 33.95
CA VAL A 56 3.64 5.89 34.19
C VAL A 56 3.34 7.36 33.99
N GLN A 57 3.88 8.22 34.91
CA GLN A 57 3.89 9.65 34.73
C GLN A 57 5.33 10.12 34.47
N ILE A 58 5.55 10.76 33.33
CA ILE A 58 6.82 11.32 32.86
C ILE A 58 6.69 12.84 32.89
N GLY A 59 7.39 13.49 33.81
CA GLY A 59 7.27 14.92 34.07
C GLY A 59 8.14 15.79 33.16
N GLU A 60 7.93 17.11 33.23
CA GLU A 60 8.67 18.14 32.47
C GLU A 60 10.18 18.19 32.81
N ASN A 61 10.59 17.59 33.96
CA ASN A 61 11.98 17.48 34.33
C ASN A 61 12.79 16.53 33.44
N ILE A 62 12.13 15.61 32.73
CA ILE A 62 12.79 14.67 31.81
C ILE A 62 13.13 15.39 30.53
N LYS A 63 14.42 15.41 30.20
CA LYS A 63 14.99 16.05 29.00
C LYS A 63 15.34 15.06 27.92
N ASN A 64 15.55 13.78 28.29
CA ASN A 64 15.86 12.72 27.36
C ASN A 64 15.26 11.38 27.81
N ILE A 65 14.72 10.65 26.84
CA ILE A 65 14.31 9.26 26.98
C ILE A 65 15.07 8.52 25.88
N GLU A 66 15.69 7.39 26.23
CA GLU A 66 16.49 6.63 25.28
C GLU A 66 15.72 5.49 24.65
N LEU A 67 16.37 4.84 23.67
CA LEU A 67 15.85 3.74 22.87
C LEU A 67 15.09 2.70 23.71
N ALA A 68 13.89 2.32 23.23
CA ALA A 68 13.12 1.19 23.75
C ALA A 68 12.82 1.26 25.27
N ALA A 69 12.78 2.48 25.85
CA ALA A 69 12.68 2.65 27.31
C ALA A 69 11.49 1.91 27.95
N PHE A 70 10.37 1.76 27.26
CA PHE A 70 9.16 1.04 27.69
C PHE A 70 8.76 -0.10 26.74
N GLU A 71 9.69 -0.59 25.94
CA GLU A 71 9.42 -1.69 24.99
C GLU A 71 8.89 -2.93 25.71
N ASP A 72 7.89 -3.62 25.11
CA ASP A 72 7.27 -4.83 25.66
C ASP A 72 6.57 -4.65 27.04
N CYS A 73 6.24 -3.44 27.46
CA CYS A 73 5.41 -3.21 28.66
C CYS A 73 3.96 -3.57 28.35
N LYS A 74 3.65 -4.87 28.28
CA LYS A 74 2.34 -5.37 27.81
C LYS A 74 1.17 -5.01 28.71
N GLU A 75 1.44 -4.75 30.00
CA GLU A 75 0.43 -4.36 30.98
C GLU A 75 0.22 -2.84 31.04
N LEU A 76 1.07 -2.03 30.37
CA LEU A 76 0.98 -0.59 30.37
C LEU A 76 -0.32 -0.13 29.69
N VAL A 77 -1.18 0.54 30.47
CA VAL A 77 -2.49 1.07 30.03
C VAL A 77 -2.46 2.57 29.84
N SER A 78 -1.73 3.30 30.69
CA SER A 78 -1.75 4.75 30.71
C SER A 78 -0.35 5.36 30.81
N VAL A 79 -0.13 6.42 30.02
CA VAL A 79 1.07 7.23 30.05
C VAL A 79 0.68 8.71 30.15
N VAL A 80 1.10 9.37 31.21
CA VAL A 80 1.02 10.81 31.33
C VAL A 80 2.36 11.41 30.90
N TYR A 81 2.43 11.89 29.65
CA TYR A 81 3.65 12.39 29.03
C TYR A 81 3.67 13.93 29.04
N LYS A 82 4.46 14.51 29.93
CA LYS A 82 4.65 15.97 30.04
C LYS A 82 6.08 16.42 29.70
N ALA A 83 6.94 15.47 29.30
CA ALA A 83 8.29 15.78 28.87
C ALA A 83 8.26 16.52 27.52
N HIS A 84 9.13 17.52 27.39
CA HIS A 84 9.32 18.25 26.12
C HIS A 84 10.49 17.64 25.30
N CYS A 85 10.54 16.33 25.21
CA CYS A 85 11.53 15.62 24.40
C CYS A 85 10.84 14.73 23.36
N LYS A 86 11.62 14.23 22.42
CA LYS A 86 11.10 13.29 21.42
C LYS A 86 10.66 11.97 22.05
N ILE A 87 9.75 11.26 21.40
CA ILE A 87 9.50 9.85 21.70
C ILE A 87 10.53 9.04 20.91
N PRO A 88 11.47 8.36 21.58
CA PRO A 88 12.58 7.71 20.92
C PRO A 88 12.15 6.42 20.20
N ASN A 89 13.07 5.90 19.36
CA ASN A 89 12.87 4.66 18.62
C ASN A 89 12.41 3.53 19.55
N SER A 90 11.37 2.81 19.11
CA SER A 90 10.77 1.66 19.80
C SER A 90 10.29 1.92 21.24
N CYS A 91 10.10 3.16 21.65
CA CYS A 91 9.84 3.54 23.06
C CYS A 91 8.66 2.75 23.65
N PHE A 92 7.54 2.69 22.96
CA PHE A 92 6.31 2.00 23.38
C PHE A 92 5.97 0.83 22.44
N CYS A 93 6.99 0.27 21.80
CA CYS A 93 6.82 -0.89 20.93
C CYS A 93 6.29 -2.08 21.75
N ASN A 94 5.28 -2.79 21.22
CA ASN A 94 4.59 -3.91 21.86
C ASN A 94 3.89 -3.59 23.20
N CYS A 95 3.57 -2.33 23.50
CA CYS A 95 2.71 -1.95 24.62
C CYS A 95 1.25 -2.23 24.26
N THR A 96 0.86 -3.50 24.21
CA THR A 96 -0.41 -3.99 23.61
C THR A 96 -1.68 -3.56 24.34
N ASN A 97 -1.57 -3.04 25.58
CA ASN A 97 -2.67 -2.50 26.36
C ASN A 97 -2.68 -0.96 26.43
N LEU A 98 -1.66 -0.28 25.87
CA LEU A 98 -1.64 1.18 25.80
C LEU A 98 -2.66 1.65 24.76
N SER A 99 -3.86 2.01 25.21
CA SER A 99 -5.01 2.32 24.35
C SER A 99 -5.07 3.79 23.92
N GLU A 100 -4.46 4.69 24.69
CA GLU A 100 -4.48 6.13 24.47
C GLU A 100 -3.10 6.74 24.79
N PHE A 101 -2.74 7.81 24.10
CA PHE A 101 -1.53 8.59 24.34
C PHE A 101 -1.78 10.05 23.98
N ASP A 102 -1.37 10.98 24.86
CA ASP A 102 -1.46 12.42 24.62
C ASP A 102 -0.16 12.94 23.97
N PHE A 103 -0.26 13.41 22.74
CA PHE A 103 0.84 13.95 21.94
C PHE A 103 1.04 15.47 22.09
N ALA A 104 0.30 16.15 22.99
CA ALA A 104 0.30 17.61 23.10
C ALA A 104 1.70 18.25 23.32
N HIS A 105 2.63 17.52 23.94
CA HIS A 105 3.99 17.98 24.22
C HIS A 105 5.07 17.36 23.33
N VAL A 106 4.67 16.62 22.28
CA VAL A 106 5.58 15.86 21.43
C VAL A 106 5.81 16.62 20.12
N GLU A 107 7.07 16.86 19.75
CA GLU A 107 7.44 17.45 18.46
C GLU A 107 7.97 16.41 17.47
N VAL A 108 8.57 15.33 17.96
CA VAL A 108 9.19 14.28 17.12
C VAL A 108 8.83 12.90 17.65
N ILE A 109 8.44 12.04 16.74
CA ILE A 109 8.20 10.61 16.98
C ILE A 109 9.21 9.83 16.13
N ASP A 110 10.15 9.16 16.80
CA ASP A 110 11.19 8.38 16.13
C ASP A 110 10.62 7.04 15.57
N GLN A 111 11.47 6.35 14.82
CA GLN A 111 11.14 5.08 14.13
C GLN A 111 10.53 4.05 15.11
N ALA A 112 9.49 3.37 14.66
CA ALA A 112 8.87 2.24 15.36
C ALA A 112 8.37 2.57 16.80
N ALA A 113 8.20 3.85 17.16
CA ALA A 113 7.93 4.27 18.54
C ALA A 113 6.71 3.60 19.17
N PHE A 114 5.66 3.30 18.38
CA PHE A 114 4.42 2.65 18.83
C PHE A 114 4.09 1.37 18.06
N VAL A 115 5.09 0.72 17.45
CA VAL A 115 4.84 -0.55 16.72
C VAL A 115 4.08 -1.52 17.62
N ALA A 116 3.02 -2.12 17.08
CA ALA A 116 2.18 -3.11 17.77
C ALA A 116 1.63 -2.65 19.13
N SER A 117 1.51 -1.35 19.35
CA SER A 117 0.83 -0.81 20.54
C SER A 117 -0.67 -1.05 20.50
N GLY A 118 -1.32 -0.91 21.65
CA GLY A 118 -2.76 -1.07 21.81
C GLY A 118 -3.59 0.14 21.43
N LEU A 119 -3.00 1.20 20.88
CA LEU A 119 -3.68 2.44 20.54
C LEU A 119 -4.95 2.20 19.72
N THR A 120 -6.05 2.84 20.15
CA THR A 120 -7.36 2.73 19.49
C THR A 120 -7.69 3.93 18.64
N LYS A 121 -7.24 5.11 19.08
CA LYS A 121 -7.34 6.38 18.38
C LYS A 121 -6.04 7.16 18.56
N VAL A 122 -5.66 7.93 17.56
CA VAL A 122 -4.49 8.77 17.57
C VAL A 122 -4.88 10.18 17.12
N TYR A 123 -4.57 11.19 17.94
CA TYR A 123 -4.65 12.60 17.59
C TYR A 123 -3.23 13.15 17.50
N LEU A 124 -2.79 13.56 16.32
CA LEU A 124 -1.46 14.15 16.08
C LEU A 124 -1.59 15.64 15.85
N PRO A 125 -1.29 16.47 16.86
CA PRO A 125 -1.46 17.91 16.77
C PRO A 125 -0.42 18.59 15.87
N ASN A 126 -0.64 19.88 15.55
CA ASN A 126 0.19 20.65 14.63
C ASN A 126 1.60 21.02 15.17
N ASN A 127 1.89 20.75 16.43
CA ASN A 127 3.25 20.88 16.99
C ASN A 127 4.17 19.72 16.58
N ILE A 128 3.65 18.61 16.08
CA ILE A 128 4.46 17.50 15.57
C ILE A 128 5.07 17.91 14.24
N LYS A 129 6.41 17.94 14.21
CA LYS A 129 7.21 18.36 13.06
C LYS A 129 7.78 17.18 12.27
N LYS A 130 7.92 16.02 12.93
CA LYS A 130 8.53 14.83 12.32
C LYS A 130 7.98 13.55 12.91
N ILE A 131 7.67 12.61 12.01
CA ILE A 131 7.33 11.24 12.34
C ILE A 131 8.21 10.36 11.45
N GLU A 132 8.92 9.42 12.06
CA GLU A 132 9.78 8.47 11.33
C GLU A 132 9.02 7.22 10.92
N GLY A 133 9.67 6.40 10.08
CA GLY A 133 9.08 5.17 9.56
C GLY A 133 8.56 4.22 10.63
N GLU A 134 7.56 3.42 10.29
CA GLU A 134 6.97 2.39 11.16
C GLU A 134 6.34 2.90 12.47
N ALA A 135 6.19 4.23 12.68
CA ALA A 135 5.82 4.78 13.98
C ALA A 135 4.57 4.14 14.60
N PHE A 136 3.56 3.80 13.81
CA PHE A 136 2.30 3.16 14.24
C PHE A 136 2.03 1.82 13.55
N LYS A 137 3.07 1.20 12.97
CA LYS A 137 2.94 -0.09 12.27
C LYS A 137 2.36 -1.16 13.19
N ASN A 138 1.47 -2.00 12.62
CA ASN A 138 0.86 -3.12 13.33
C ASN A 138 0.02 -2.74 14.58
N CYS A 139 -0.45 -1.49 14.66
CA CYS A 139 -1.42 -1.08 15.67
C CYS A 139 -2.81 -1.65 15.31
N LYS A 140 -3.02 -2.94 15.58
CA LYS A 140 -4.21 -3.70 15.13
C LYS A 140 -5.53 -3.20 15.69
N LYS A 141 -5.51 -2.44 16.79
CA LYS A 141 -6.70 -1.86 17.42
C LYS A 141 -7.00 -0.43 16.93
N LEU A 142 -6.07 0.21 16.24
CA LEU A 142 -6.18 1.59 15.76
C LEU A 142 -7.31 1.70 14.73
N SER A 143 -8.34 2.47 15.06
CA SER A 143 -9.55 2.63 14.23
C SER A 143 -9.66 4.01 13.58
N SER A 144 -9.01 5.03 14.15
CA SER A 144 -9.02 6.38 13.60
C SER A 144 -7.73 7.13 13.93
N VAL A 145 -7.30 7.96 12.96
CA VAL A 145 -6.18 8.88 13.11
C VAL A 145 -6.66 10.27 12.70
N ASP A 146 -6.46 11.24 13.58
CA ASP A 146 -6.69 12.64 13.29
C ASP A 146 -5.32 13.32 13.12
N TRP A 147 -4.94 13.56 11.84
CA TRP A 147 -3.59 13.98 11.44
C TRP A 147 -3.54 15.49 11.20
N HIS A 148 -3.01 16.23 12.18
CA HIS A 148 -2.70 17.65 12.04
C HIS A 148 -1.18 17.93 12.09
N ALA A 149 -0.36 16.88 12.12
CA ALA A 149 1.10 16.99 12.09
C ALA A 149 1.57 17.75 10.83
N GLN A 150 2.64 18.53 10.99
CA GLN A 150 3.24 19.33 9.91
C GLN A 150 4.33 18.54 9.17
N CYS A 151 4.05 17.30 8.83
CA CYS A 151 4.96 16.43 8.10
C CYS A 151 4.18 15.44 7.23
N ASP A 152 4.86 14.87 6.27
CA ASP A 152 4.34 13.81 5.41
C ASP A 152 4.20 12.48 6.16
N ILE A 153 3.43 11.55 5.57
CA ILE A 153 3.29 10.21 6.12
C ILE A 153 4.53 9.39 5.74
N PRO A 154 5.31 8.91 6.72
CA PRO A 154 6.52 8.14 6.43
C PRO A 154 6.21 6.70 5.99
N GLU A 155 7.26 6.01 5.54
CA GLU A 155 7.17 4.60 5.14
C GLU A 155 6.61 3.71 6.25
N LEU A 156 5.80 2.69 5.89
CA LEU A 156 5.24 1.69 6.78
C LEU A 156 4.45 2.26 7.98
N CYS A 157 4.12 3.56 8.01
CA CYS A 157 3.59 4.26 9.19
C CYS A 157 2.36 3.56 9.78
N PHE A 158 1.40 3.20 8.95
CA PHE A 158 0.14 2.55 9.33
C PHE A 158 -0.02 1.14 8.72
N ALA A 159 1.10 0.55 8.28
CA ALA A 159 1.06 -0.80 7.75
C ALA A 159 0.51 -1.78 8.80
N TYR A 160 -0.36 -2.71 8.37
CA TYR A 160 -1.03 -3.70 9.25
C TYR A 160 -1.95 -3.10 10.32
N CYS A 161 -2.41 -1.86 10.17
CA CYS A 161 -3.45 -1.26 11.01
C CYS A 161 -4.84 -1.76 10.54
N LEU A 162 -5.18 -3.01 10.85
CA LEU A 162 -6.32 -3.74 10.28
C LEU A 162 -7.70 -3.11 10.57
N LYS A 163 -7.81 -2.26 11.59
CA LYS A 163 -9.06 -1.57 11.97
C LYS A 163 -9.12 -0.12 11.50
N LEU A 164 -8.04 0.43 10.94
CA LEU A 164 -8.00 1.79 10.43
C LEU A 164 -8.83 1.87 9.15
N SER A 165 -10.10 2.25 9.30
CA SER A 165 -11.07 2.24 8.19
C SER A 165 -11.16 3.54 7.41
N THR A 166 -10.73 4.66 8.00
CA THR A 166 -10.76 5.99 7.38
C THR A 166 -9.49 6.77 7.73
N PHE A 167 -9.07 7.64 6.82
CA PHE A 167 -7.95 8.56 7.02
C PHE A 167 -8.18 9.83 6.20
N ASN A 168 -7.89 11.01 6.79
CA ASN A 168 -7.97 12.29 6.10
C ASN A 168 -6.59 12.69 5.55
N PHE A 169 -6.49 12.89 4.23
CA PHE A 169 -5.24 13.22 3.52
C PHE A 169 -5.07 14.72 3.22
N ASP A 170 -5.95 15.63 3.70
CA ASP A 170 -6.03 17.03 3.25
C ASP A 170 -4.73 17.83 3.38
N ASN A 171 -3.91 17.62 4.39
CA ASN A 171 -2.72 18.41 4.67
C ASN A 171 -1.40 17.65 4.38
N ILE A 172 -1.43 16.65 3.51
CA ILE A 172 -0.31 15.78 3.22
C ILE A 172 0.16 16.02 1.79
N ALA A 173 1.47 16.24 1.60
CA ALA A 173 2.08 16.38 0.28
C ALA A 173 2.70 15.07 -0.22
N ALA A 174 3.19 14.22 0.69
CA ALA A 174 3.76 12.94 0.31
C ALA A 174 3.36 11.79 1.24
N ILE A 175 3.23 10.60 0.66
CA ILE A 175 2.95 9.35 1.36
C ILE A 175 4.10 8.37 1.07
N GLY A 176 4.71 7.82 2.11
CA GLY A 176 5.84 6.89 2.01
C GLY A 176 5.48 5.51 1.48
N ASN A 177 6.50 4.71 1.19
CA ASN A 177 6.32 3.33 0.74
C ASN A 177 5.57 2.51 1.80
N ASP A 178 4.70 1.59 1.35
CA ASP A 178 3.96 0.67 2.24
C ASP A 178 3.16 1.36 3.36
N ALA A 179 2.92 2.67 3.30
CA ALA A 179 2.43 3.45 4.44
C ALA A 179 1.10 2.92 5.00
N PHE A 180 0.24 2.37 4.17
CA PHE A 180 -1.06 1.79 4.53
C PHE A 180 -1.20 0.32 4.12
N MET A 181 -0.09 -0.36 3.79
CA MET A 181 -0.12 -1.77 3.38
C MET A 181 -0.87 -2.62 4.42
N TYR A 182 -1.81 -3.49 3.98
CA TYR A 182 -2.67 -4.29 4.86
C TYR A 182 -3.48 -3.46 5.88
N SER A 183 -3.77 -2.18 5.62
CA SER A 183 -4.68 -1.42 6.46
C SER A 183 -6.15 -1.80 6.21
N GLY A 184 -7.02 -1.43 7.15
CA GLY A 184 -8.45 -1.66 7.05
C GLY A 184 -9.22 -0.59 6.28
N LEU A 185 -8.54 0.31 5.54
CA LEU A 185 -9.16 1.39 4.80
C LEU A 185 -10.27 0.89 3.88
N THR A 186 -11.45 1.51 3.97
CA THR A 186 -12.62 1.19 3.14
C THR A 186 -12.76 2.13 1.95
N GLU A 187 -12.29 3.35 2.11
CA GLU A 187 -12.28 4.40 1.11
C GLU A 187 -10.98 5.23 1.21
N VAL A 188 -10.48 5.70 0.09
CA VAL A 188 -9.34 6.62 -0.02
C VAL A 188 -9.73 7.80 -0.90
N ILE A 189 -9.61 9.02 -0.37
CA ILE A 189 -9.81 10.26 -1.12
C ILE A 189 -8.51 11.03 -1.08
N LEU A 190 -7.78 11.03 -2.20
CA LEU A 190 -6.50 11.74 -2.32
C LEU A 190 -6.75 13.12 -2.93
N PRO A 191 -6.43 14.20 -2.21
CA PRO A 191 -6.59 15.55 -2.71
C PRO A 191 -5.48 15.93 -3.71
N TYR A 192 -5.67 17.03 -4.42
CA TYR A 192 -4.76 17.50 -5.47
C TYR A 192 -3.38 18.00 -4.96
N ASN A 193 -3.25 18.27 -3.68
CA ASN A 193 -1.98 18.70 -3.07
C ASN A 193 -0.99 17.54 -2.84
N ILE A 194 -1.41 16.28 -3.05
CA ILE A 194 -0.47 15.15 -2.98
C ILE A 194 0.37 15.10 -4.25
N GLU A 195 1.68 15.28 -4.05
CA GLU A 195 2.68 15.32 -5.11
C GLU A 195 3.40 13.98 -5.29
N LYS A 196 3.44 13.15 -4.22
CA LYS A 196 4.18 11.89 -4.24
C LYS A 196 3.47 10.80 -3.43
N ILE A 197 3.35 9.63 -4.04
CA ILE A 197 2.88 8.40 -3.39
C ILE A 197 3.94 7.31 -3.59
N GLY A 198 4.38 6.73 -2.49
CA GLY A 198 5.40 5.68 -2.45
C GLY A 198 4.93 4.38 -3.09
N LEU A 199 5.86 3.44 -3.24
CA LEU A 199 5.58 2.10 -3.74
C LEU A 199 4.67 1.36 -2.74
N GLU A 200 3.82 0.45 -3.25
CA GLU A 200 3.04 -0.49 -2.43
C GLU A 200 2.14 0.17 -1.36
N THR A 201 1.86 1.49 -1.49
CA THR A 201 1.23 2.30 -0.43
C THR A 201 -0.07 1.71 0.11
N PHE A 202 -0.95 1.19 -0.74
CA PHE A 202 -2.23 0.59 -0.37
C PHE A 202 -2.30 -0.91 -0.70
N ARG A 203 -1.16 -1.56 -0.87
CA ARG A 203 -1.05 -2.98 -1.17
C ARG A 203 -1.81 -3.82 -0.13
N TYR A 204 -2.59 -4.82 -0.58
CA TYR A 204 -3.42 -5.69 0.28
C TYR A 204 -4.42 -4.96 1.18
N CYS A 205 -4.86 -3.74 0.85
CA CYS A 205 -6.00 -3.13 1.51
C CYS A 205 -7.29 -3.85 1.10
N ASN A 206 -7.54 -5.01 1.68
CA ASN A 206 -8.61 -5.91 1.26
C ASN A 206 -10.03 -5.40 1.54
N GLU A 207 -10.17 -4.37 2.38
CA GLU A 207 -11.45 -3.72 2.67
C GLU A 207 -11.69 -2.50 1.77
N LEU A 208 -10.68 -2.04 1.01
CA LEU A 208 -10.76 -0.86 0.17
C LEU A 208 -11.72 -1.10 -1.01
N SER A 209 -12.80 -0.34 -1.06
CA SER A 209 -13.87 -0.50 -2.07
C SER A 209 -13.92 0.64 -3.08
N SER A 210 -13.46 1.85 -2.72
CA SER A 210 -13.44 3.01 -3.59
C SER A 210 -12.20 3.89 -3.37
N VAL A 211 -11.72 4.48 -4.46
CA VAL A 211 -10.62 5.44 -4.46
C VAL A 211 -11.00 6.62 -5.36
N ILE A 212 -10.87 7.84 -4.82
CA ILE A 212 -10.92 9.09 -5.57
C ILE A 212 -9.48 9.61 -5.67
N TRP A 213 -8.94 9.58 -6.89
CA TRP A 213 -7.55 9.96 -7.16
C TRP A 213 -7.48 11.36 -7.78
N ASN A 214 -7.28 12.40 -6.95
CA ASN A 214 -7.02 13.76 -7.45
C ASN A 214 -5.53 14.15 -7.31
N ALA A 215 -4.68 13.23 -6.81
CA ALA A 215 -3.24 13.46 -6.67
C ALA A 215 -2.59 13.83 -8.01
N GLN A 216 -1.60 14.73 -7.97
CA GLN A 216 -0.86 15.17 -9.15
C GLN A 216 0.34 14.27 -9.51
N CYS A 217 0.25 13.00 -9.17
CA CYS A 217 1.28 12.01 -9.48
C CYS A 217 0.68 10.76 -10.12
N GLY A 218 1.50 9.99 -10.80
CA GLY A 218 1.11 8.68 -11.32
C GLY A 218 0.87 7.66 -10.21
N ILE A 219 0.22 6.57 -10.57
CA ILE A 219 0.02 5.42 -9.67
C ILE A 219 1.33 4.62 -9.64
N SER A 220 1.87 4.41 -8.45
CA SER A 220 3.17 3.75 -8.25
C SER A 220 3.09 2.22 -8.39
N PHE A 221 4.27 1.57 -8.39
CA PHE A 221 4.43 0.12 -8.37
C PHE A 221 3.59 -0.53 -7.26
N GLU A 222 2.82 -1.58 -7.59
CA GLU A 222 1.96 -2.36 -6.69
C GLU A 222 1.02 -1.55 -5.78
N CYS A 223 0.72 -0.29 -6.11
CA CYS A 223 -0.02 0.63 -5.23
C CYS A 223 -1.34 0.03 -4.70
N PHE A 224 -2.11 -0.66 -5.54
CA PHE A 224 -3.38 -1.31 -5.20
C PHE A 224 -3.35 -2.83 -5.46
N PHE A 225 -2.16 -3.43 -5.37
CA PHE A 225 -1.98 -4.86 -5.57
C PHE A 225 -2.85 -5.65 -4.59
N ASN A 226 -3.66 -6.61 -5.11
CA ASN A 226 -4.58 -7.44 -4.32
C ASN A 226 -5.60 -6.66 -3.46
N CYS A 227 -5.99 -5.44 -3.83
CA CYS A 227 -7.15 -4.77 -3.26
C CYS A 227 -8.44 -5.43 -3.77
N SER A 228 -8.78 -6.60 -3.24
CA SER A 228 -9.80 -7.52 -3.79
C SER A 228 -11.24 -7.01 -3.74
N LYS A 229 -11.52 -5.97 -2.92
CA LYS A 229 -12.82 -5.27 -2.87
C LYS A 229 -12.86 -3.97 -3.68
N LEU A 230 -11.74 -3.51 -4.27
CA LEU A 230 -11.70 -2.31 -5.09
C LEU A 230 -12.40 -2.55 -6.42
N VAL A 231 -13.68 -2.21 -6.50
CA VAL A 231 -14.54 -2.48 -7.67
C VAL A 231 -14.57 -1.34 -8.69
N LYS A 232 -14.22 -0.11 -8.25
CA LYS A 232 -14.23 1.09 -9.09
C LYS A 232 -13.01 1.95 -8.81
N PHE A 233 -12.46 2.54 -9.87
CA PHE A 233 -11.38 3.52 -9.81
C PHE A 233 -11.59 4.54 -10.94
N ASP A 234 -11.43 5.83 -10.63
CA ASP A 234 -11.51 6.91 -11.62
C ASP A 234 -10.11 7.27 -12.11
N PHE A 235 -9.84 7.03 -13.39
CA PHE A 235 -8.56 7.30 -14.04
C PHE A 235 -8.45 8.71 -14.64
N ALA A 236 -9.44 9.61 -14.43
CA ALA A 236 -9.51 10.90 -15.10
C ALA A 236 -8.27 11.80 -14.88
N ASN A 237 -7.62 11.70 -13.71
CA ASN A 237 -6.44 12.50 -13.37
C ASN A 237 -5.12 11.68 -13.41
N VAL A 238 -5.13 10.48 -13.99
CA VAL A 238 -3.96 9.59 -14.00
C VAL A 238 -3.24 9.70 -15.34
N GLU A 239 -1.94 10.00 -15.35
CA GLU A 239 -1.11 10.01 -16.56
C GLU A 239 -0.25 8.73 -16.71
N THR A 240 0.17 8.13 -15.59
CA THR A 240 1.04 6.95 -15.59
C THR A 240 0.59 5.92 -14.57
N ILE A 241 0.68 4.64 -14.95
CA ILE A 241 0.30 3.51 -14.08
C ILE A 241 1.50 2.56 -13.97
N GLY A 242 1.99 2.37 -12.75
CA GLY A 242 3.15 1.53 -12.43
C GLY A 242 2.87 0.03 -12.57
N GLU A 243 3.93 -0.74 -12.66
CA GLU A 243 3.89 -2.20 -12.80
C GLU A 243 3.10 -2.83 -11.63
N PHE A 244 2.26 -3.82 -11.91
CA PHE A 244 1.37 -4.52 -10.98
C PHE A 244 0.38 -3.62 -10.21
N ALA A 245 0.21 -2.35 -10.56
CA ALA A 245 -0.52 -1.38 -9.72
C ALA A 245 -1.93 -1.84 -9.30
N PHE A 246 -2.65 -2.56 -10.13
CA PHE A 246 -3.99 -3.11 -9.87
C PHE A 246 -4.07 -4.63 -9.97
N SER A 247 -2.92 -5.32 -10.04
CA SER A 247 -2.89 -6.78 -10.16
C SER A 247 -3.68 -7.42 -9.02
N GLY A 248 -4.54 -8.38 -9.34
CA GLY A 248 -5.41 -9.07 -8.36
C GLY A 248 -6.49 -8.20 -7.73
N SER A 249 -6.70 -6.97 -8.20
CA SER A 249 -7.76 -6.10 -7.70
C SER A 249 -9.16 -6.59 -8.07
N GLY A 250 -10.16 -6.03 -7.37
CA GLY A 250 -11.57 -6.36 -7.57
C GLY A 250 -12.26 -5.59 -8.69
N LEU A 251 -11.52 -4.83 -9.53
CA LEU A 251 -12.09 -4.00 -10.59
C LEU A 251 -13.00 -4.80 -11.53
N GLU A 252 -14.19 -4.28 -11.77
CA GLU A 252 -15.18 -4.89 -12.67
C GLU A 252 -15.18 -4.22 -14.05
N LYS A 253 -14.89 -2.92 -14.09
CA LYS A 253 -14.78 -2.11 -15.29
C LYS A 253 -13.59 -1.16 -15.18
N VAL A 254 -12.89 -0.94 -16.29
CA VAL A 254 -11.75 -0.01 -16.41
C VAL A 254 -11.97 0.88 -17.63
N ASP A 255 -11.94 2.21 -17.41
CA ASP A 255 -12.00 3.19 -18.48
C ASP A 255 -10.68 3.99 -18.50
N LEU A 256 -9.79 3.67 -19.46
CA LEU A 256 -8.48 4.31 -19.63
C LEU A 256 -8.61 5.43 -20.68
N LEU A 257 -8.48 6.68 -20.23
CA LEU A 257 -8.73 7.86 -21.02
C LEU A 257 -7.47 8.36 -21.77
N GLN A 258 -7.62 9.36 -22.63
CA GLN A 258 -6.53 9.89 -23.47
C GLN A 258 -5.41 10.61 -22.69
N ASN A 259 -5.64 10.95 -21.41
CA ASN A 259 -4.62 11.52 -20.53
C ASN A 259 -3.55 10.50 -20.14
N ILE A 260 -3.85 9.20 -20.23
CA ILE A 260 -2.90 8.13 -19.85
C ILE A 260 -1.87 7.96 -20.96
N ARG A 261 -0.61 8.22 -20.63
CA ARG A 261 0.53 8.20 -21.56
C ARG A 261 1.40 6.96 -21.38
N LYS A 262 1.39 6.36 -20.20
CA LYS A 262 2.23 5.19 -19.89
C LYS A 262 1.53 4.22 -18.96
N ILE A 263 1.55 2.97 -19.34
CA ILE A 263 1.08 1.83 -18.54
C ILE A 263 2.22 0.82 -18.53
N GLU A 264 2.67 0.43 -17.33
CA GLU A 264 3.73 -0.56 -17.17
C GLU A 264 3.17 -1.99 -17.30
N PRO A 265 4.02 -3.03 -17.42
CA PRO A 265 3.58 -4.41 -17.47
C PRO A 265 2.71 -4.86 -16.30
N LEU A 266 1.90 -5.92 -16.50
CA LEU A 266 1.16 -6.64 -15.45
C LEU A 266 0.16 -5.78 -14.63
N VAL A 267 -0.20 -4.57 -15.10
CA VAL A 267 -1.04 -3.63 -14.32
C VAL A 267 -2.35 -4.25 -13.87
N PHE A 268 -3.07 -4.96 -14.73
CA PHE A 268 -4.35 -5.62 -14.42
C PHE A 268 -4.24 -7.15 -14.41
N PHE A 269 -3.02 -7.69 -14.18
CA PHE A 269 -2.79 -9.13 -14.09
C PHE A 269 -3.70 -9.77 -13.03
N GLN A 270 -4.35 -10.89 -13.35
CA GLN A 270 -5.26 -11.61 -12.44
C GLN A 270 -6.46 -10.80 -11.90
N CYS A 271 -6.88 -9.74 -12.60
CA CYS A 271 -8.14 -9.06 -12.28
C CYS A 271 -9.35 -9.95 -12.65
N ASN A 272 -9.61 -10.95 -11.82
CA ASN A 272 -10.58 -12.02 -12.09
C ASN A 272 -12.06 -11.55 -12.11
N LYS A 273 -12.33 -10.31 -11.69
CA LYS A 273 -13.67 -9.72 -11.76
C LYS A 273 -13.85 -8.79 -12.96
N LEU A 274 -12.77 -8.41 -13.65
CA LEU A 274 -12.78 -7.46 -14.75
C LEU A 274 -13.57 -8.03 -15.93
N MET A 275 -14.63 -7.34 -16.33
CA MET A 275 -15.55 -7.76 -17.40
C MET A 275 -15.38 -6.95 -18.68
N SER A 276 -15.04 -5.66 -18.59
CA SER A 276 -14.87 -4.76 -19.72
C SER A 276 -13.80 -3.72 -19.48
N VAL A 277 -13.13 -3.34 -20.56
CA VAL A 277 -12.12 -2.28 -20.60
C VAL A 277 -12.43 -1.37 -21.79
N THR A 278 -12.45 -0.06 -21.53
CA THR A 278 -12.42 0.97 -22.57
C THR A 278 -11.00 1.50 -22.67
N TRP A 279 -10.36 1.39 -23.84
CA TRP A 279 -8.97 1.76 -24.03
C TRP A 279 -8.84 2.98 -24.95
N TYR A 280 -8.68 4.16 -24.40
CA TYR A 280 -8.34 5.39 -25.12
C TYR A 280 -6.94 5.92 -24.76
N ALA A 281 -6.16 5.16 -23.98
CA ALA A 281 -4.80 5.51 -23.58
C ALA A 281 -3.90 5.72 -24.80
N GLN A 282 -2.98 6.69 -24.71
CA GLN A 282 -2.04 7.03 -25.78
C GLN A 282 -0.80 6.11 -25.80
N CYS A 283 -0.92 4.88 -25.38
CA CYS A 283 0.15 3.89 -25.38
C CYS A 283 -0.39 2.52 -25.82
N GLY A 284 0.52 1.63 -26.21
CA GLY A 284 0.18 0.23 -26.48
C GLY A 284 -0.22 -0.52 -25.20
N ILE A 285 -0.82 -1.71 -25.39
CA ILE A 285 -1.12 -2.62 -24.28
C ILE A 285 0.18 -3.32 -23.88
N PRO A 286 0.67 -3.17 -22.64
CA PRO A 286 1.96 -3.74 -22.24
C PRO A 286 1.91 -5.24 -21.99
N GLU A 287 3.10 -5.83 -21.78
CA GLU A 287 3.26 -7.25 -21.48
C GLU A 287 2.36 -7.69 -20.32
N ARG A 288 1.64 -8.82 -20.52
CA ARG A 288 0.77 -9.47 -19.52
C ARG A 288 -0.25 -8.55 -18.84
N CYS A 289 -0.60 -7.40 -19.44
CA CYS A 289 -1.48 -6.39 -18.84
C CYS A 289 -2.81 -6.99 -18.36
N PHE A 290 -3.46 -7.81 -19.17
CA PHE A 290 -4.74 -8.46 -18.87
C PHE A 290 -4.64 -10.00 -18.79
N ALA A 291 -3.43 -10.50 -18.54
CA ALA A 291 -3.25 -11.94 -18.42
C ALA A 291 -4.02 -12.47 -17.19
N ASN A 292 -4.67 -13.62 -17.35
CA ASN A 292 -5.54 -14.26 -16.36
C ASN A 292 -6.78 -13.44 -15.95
N CYS A 293 -7.22 -12.45 -16.73
CA CYS A 293 -8.51 -11.77 -16.55
C CYS A 293 -9.66 -12.66 -17.06
N SER A 294 -10.01 -13.70 -16.32
CA SER A 294 -10.89 -14.79 -16.78
C SER A 294 -12.34 -14.36 -17.12
N LYS A 295 -12.80 -13.21 -16.60
CA LYS A 295 -14.12 -12.64 -16.91
C LYS A 295 -14.10 -11.55 -17.98
N LEU A 296 -12.93 -11.11 -18.45
CA LEU A 296 -12.81 -10.13 -19.53
C LEU A 296 -13.24 -10.76 -20.85
N ASN A 297 -14.51 -10.60 -21.19
CA ASN A 297 -15.13 -11.30 -22.32
C ASN A 297 -15.23 -10.45 -23.59
N THR A 298 -15.04 -9.13 -23.49
CA THR A 298 -15.02 -8.19 -24.60
C THR A 298 -13.90 -7.17 -24.40
N PHE A 299 -13.27 -6.74 -25.50
CA PHE A 299 -12.29 -5.66 -25.52
C PHE A 299 -12.39 -4.95 -26.87
N ASP A 300 -12.41 -3.60 -26.84
CA ASP A 300 -12.41 -2.78 -28.05
C ASP A 300 -10.97 -2.41 -28.43
N PHE A 301 -10.49 -2.90 -29.57
CA PHE A 301 -9.15 -2.65 -30.10
C PHE A 301 -9.06 -1.42 -31.01
N ALA A 302 -10.16 -0.64 -31.18
CA ALA A 302 -10.22 0.44 -32.15
C ALA A 302 -9.14 1.53 -32.00
N TYR A 303 -8.61 1.70 -30.79
CA TYR A 303 -7.57 2.71 -30.50
C TYR A 303 -6.20 2.10 -30.15
N VAL A 304 -6.08 0.77 -30.25
CA VAL A 304 -4.85 0.05 -29.89
C VAL A 304 -3.93 -0.04 -31.11
N GLN A 305 -2.66 0.35 -30.95
CA GLN A 305 -1.65 0.20 -32.00
C GLN A 305 -0.75 -1.03 -31.78
N ASN A 306 -0.37 -1.28 -30.53
CA ASN A 306 0.55 -2.37 -30.19
C ASN A 306 -0.02 -3.20 -29.04
N ILE A 307 0.12 -4.52 -29.15
CA ILE A 307 -0.30 -5.50 -28.13
C ILE A 307 0.94 -6.30 -27.71
N GLY A 308 1.36 -6.10 -26.47
CA GLY A 308 2.57 -6.69 -25.91
C GLY A 308 2.46 -8.20 -25.65
N LYS A 309 3.58 -8.78 -25.33
CA LYS A 309 3.78 -10.21 -25.09
C LYS A 309 2.84 -10.74 -24.02
N TYR A 310 2.08 -11.81 -24.32
CA TYR A 310 1.12 -12.44 -23.40
C TYR A 310 0.05 -11.50 -22.83
N ALA A 311 -0.25 -10.37 -23.47
CA ALA A 311 -1.11 -9.32 -22.93
C ALA A 311 -2.49 -9.80 -22.47
N PHE A 312 -3.11 -10.74 -23.16
CA PHE A 312 -4.41 -11.33 -22.87
C PHE A 312 -4.36 -12.83 -22.59
N THR A 313 -3.18 -13.39 -22.29
CA THR A 313 -3.06 -14.83 -22.01
C THR A 313 -4.07 -15.25 -20.94
N SER A 314 -4.80 -16.35 -21.23
CA SER A 314 -5.82 -16.92 -20.31
C SER A 314 -6.93 -15.92 -19.94
N SER A 315 -7.20 -14.92 -20.78
CA SER A 315 -8.34 -14.04 -20.63
C SER A 315 -9.65 -14.71 -21.04
N GLY A 316 -10.77 -14.08 -20.67
CA GLY A 316 -12.11 -14.58 -20.98
C GLY A 316 -12.63 -14.20 -22.34
N LEU A 317 -11.84 -13.59 -23.23
CA LEU A 317 -12.26 -13.09 -24.55
C LEU A 317 -12.98 -14.15 -25.36
N LYS A 318 -14.11 -13.76 -25.97
CA LYS A 318 -14.94 -14.65 -26.81
C LYS A 318 -14.72 -14.41 -28.28
N GLU A 319 -14.51 -13.17 -28.67
CA GLU A 319 -14.27 -12.72 -30.04
C GLU A 319 -13.19 -11.64 -30.03
N ILE A 320 -12.40 -11.57 -31.08
CA ILE A 320 -11.35 -10.59 -31.30
C ILE A 320 -11.58 -9.96 -32.67
N TYR A 321 -11.59 -8.64 -32.68
CA TYR A 321 -11.71 -7.80 -33.86
C TYR A 321 -10.49 -6.86 -33.92
N LEU A 322 -9.56 -7.12 -34.84
CA LEU A 322 -8.35 -6.32 -35.02
C LEU A 322 -8.46 -5.54 -36.32
N ALA A 323 -8.49 -4.23 -36.24
CA ALA A 323 -8.53 -3.36 -37.39
C ALA A 323 -7.11 -2.95 -37.85
N ASP A 324 -7.00 -2.23 -38.96
CA ASP A 324 -5.72 -1.84 -39.59
C ASP A 324 -4.90 -0.79 -38.79
N ASN A 325 -5.46 -0.24 -37.69
CA ASN A 325 -4.73 0.59 -36.74
C ASN A 325 -3.74 -0.23 -35.89
N VAL A 326 -3.94 -1.54 -35.74
CA VAL A 326 -3.03 -2.42 -34.99
C VAL A 326 -1.82 -2.74 -35.85
N LYS A 327 -0.62 -2.37 -35.39
CA LYS A 327 0.65 -2.47 -36.12
C LYS A 327 1.57 -3.57 -35.62
N GLU A 328 1.40 -3.99 -34.37
CA GLU A 328 2.25 -5.00 -33.76
C GLU A 328 1.47 -5.81 -32.72
N ILE A 329 1.63 -7.12 -32.79
CA ILE A 329 1.08 -8.08 -31.83
C ILE A 329 2.19 -9.07 -31.50
N GLU A 330 2.65 -9.03 -30.27
CA GLU A 330 3.77 -9.86 -29.84
C GLU A 330 3.38 -11.30 -29.52
N GLU A 331 4.39 -12.16 -29.34
CA GLU A 331 4.29 -13.58 -29.04
C GLU A 331 3.28 -13.86 -27.92
N GLY A 332 2.41 -14.86 -28.11
CA GLY A 332 1.49 -15.35 -27.09
C GLY A 332 0.43 -14.37 -26.64
N ALA A 333 0.21 -13.24 -27.34
CA ALA A 333 -0.70 -12.17 -26.91
C ALA A 333 -2.08 -12.66 -26.47
N PHE A 334 -2.65 -13.67 -27.14
CA PHE A 334 -3.95 -14.28 -26.85
C PHE A 334 -3.85 -15.77 -26.49
N ARG A 335 -2.68 -16.22 -26.06
CA ARG A 335 -2.44 -17.62 -25.68
C ARG A 335 -3.44 -18.11 -24.65
N SER A 336 -3.93 -19.34 -24.76
CA SER A 336 -4.84 -19.99 -23.81
C SER A 336 -6.14 -19.21 -23.54
N CYS A 337 -6.62 -18.40 -24.49
CA CYS A 337 -7.95 -17.80 -24.43
C CYS A 337 -9.01 -18.90 -24.69
N HIS A 338 -9.29 -19.71 -23.66
CA HIS A 338 -10.12 -20.91 -23.77
C HIS A 338 -11.60 -20.65 -24.18
N ASN A 339 -12.05 -19.40 -24.11
CA ASN A 339 -13.40 -19.02 -24.51
C ASN A 339 -13.47 -18.38 -25.89
N LEU A 340 -12.32 -18.12 -26.53
CA LEU A 340 -12.22 -17.48 -27.83
C LEU A 340 -12.80 -18.40 -28.92
N LYS A 341 -13.75 -17.88 -29.71
CA LYS A 341 -14.46 -18.64 -30.75
C LYS A 341 -14.17 -18.11 -32.14
N LYS A 342 -13.99 -16.78 -32.28
CA LYS A 342 -13.83 -16.09 -33.55
C LYS A 342 -12.73 -15.03 -33.45
N VAL A 343 -11.95 -14.93 -34.53
CA VAL A 343 -10.97 -13.88 -34.76
C VAL A 343 -11.17 -13.26 -36.12
N GLU A 344 -11.28 -11.95 -36.21
CA GLU A 344 -11.16 -11.18 -37.44
C GLU A 344 -9.88 -10.35 -37.38
N TRP A 345 -8.91 -10.74 -38.19
CA TRP A 345 -7.58 -10.14 -38.22
C TRP A 345 -7.45 -9.28 -39.48
N ASN A 346 -7.75 -7.97 -39.33
CA ASN A 346 -7.53 -6.98 -40.39
C ASN A 346 -6.29 -6.10 -40.11
N ALA A 347 -5.51 -6.47 -39.09
CA ALA A 347 -4.27 -5.78 -38.71
C ALA A 347 -3.19 -5.99 -39.81
N ASP A 348 -2.44 -4.91 -40.07
CA ASP A 348 -1.31 -4.90 -41.00
C ASP A 348 -0.02 -5.34 -40.29
N CYS A 349 -0.02 -6.57 -39.74
CA CYS A 349 1.11 -7.17 -39.06
C CYS A 349 1.08 -8.68 -39.13
N SER A 350 2.21 -9.34 -38.86
CA SER A 350 2.36 -10.79 -38.80
C SER A 350 1.63 -11.43 -37.63
N ILE A 351 1.21 -12.67 -37.78
CA ILE A 351 0.73 -13.51 -36.69
C ILE A 351 1.91 -14.34 -36.18
N HIS A 352 2.47 -13.94 -35.08
CA HIS A 352 3.66 -14.56 -34.49
C HIS A 352 3.36 -15.89 -33.80
N ASP A 353 4.41 -16.62 -33.43
CA ASP A 353 4.30 -17.89 -32.74
C ASP A 353 3.53 -17.73 -31.41
N TYR A 354 2.74 -18.75 -31.10
CA TYR A 354 1.94 -18.91 -29.89
C TYR A 354 0.85 -17.85 -29.66
N VAL A 355 0.61 -16.91 -30.59
CA VAL A 355 -0.40 -15.85 -30.43
C VAL A 355 -1.74 -16.43 -30.01
N PHE A 356 -2.18 -17.54 -30.62
CA PHE A 356 -3.42 -18.23 -30.28
C PHE A 356 -3.19 -19.66 -29.73
N GLU A 357 -1.98 -19.98 -29.26
CA GLU A 357 -1.70 -21.34 -28.74
C GLU A 357 -2.73 -21.71 -27.66
N LYS A 358 -3.24 -22.95 -27.75
CA LYS A 358 -4.22 -23.50 -26.78
C LYS A 358 -5.57 -22.77 -26.72
N CYS A 359 -5.98 -22.06 -27.78
CA CYS A 359 -7.33 -21.50 -27.89
C CYS A 359 -8.32 -22.60 -28.28
N GLN A 360 -8.67 -23.46 -27.33
CA GLN A 360 -9.39 -24.74 -27.58
C GLN A 360 -10.79 -24.60 -28.18
N LYS A 361 -11.45 -23.45 -28.08
CA LYS A 361 -12.77 -23.16 -28.63
C LYS A 361 -12.73 -22.36 -29.93
N LEU A 362 -11.54 -21.94 -30.38
CA LEU A 362 -11.37 -21.16 -31.60
C LEU A 362 -11.76 -22.02 -32.80
N LYS A 363 -12.72 -21.54 -33.60
CA LYS A 363 -13.25 -22.24 -34.77
C LYS A 363 -13.09 -21.43 -36.05
N GLU A 364 -13.33 -20.13 -36.00
CA GLU A 364 -13.39 -19.25 -37.16
C GLU A 364 -12.28 -18.20 -37.05
N VAL A 365 -11.43 -18.15 -38.07
CA VAL A 365 -10.36 -17.15 -38.20
C VAL A 365 -10.44 -16.54 -39.60
N ILE A 366 -10.76 -15.26 -39.66
CA ILE A 366 -10.84 -14.50 -40.90
C ILE A 366 -9.59 -13.59 -40.94
N ILE A 367 -8.78 -13.75 -41.97
CA ILE A 367 -7.50 -13.07 -42.13
C ILE A 367 -7.51 -12.22 -43.39
N SER A 368 -7.23 -10.93 -43.26
CA SER A 368 -7.07 -10.02 -44.40
C SER A 368 -5.82 -10.34 -45.21
N ASP A 369 -5.87 -10.05 -46.52
CA ASP A 369 -4.72 -10.14 -47.45
C ASP A 369 -3.55 -9.21 -47.09
N LYS A 370 -3.74 -8.29 -46.14
CA LYS A 370 -2.70 -7.40 -45.59
C LYS A 370 -1.72 -8.08 -44.64
N VAL A 371 -2.01 -9.28 -44.15
CA VAL A 371 -1.16 -10.00 -43.21
C VAL A 371 0.16 -10.40 -43.87
N CYS A 372 1.29 -9.98 -43.27
CA CYS A 372 2.61 -10.21 -43.85
C CYS A 372 3.06 -11.67 -43.79
N SER A 373 2.80 -12.33 -42.66
CA SER A 373 3.13 -13.77 -42.46
C SER A 373 2.35 -14.37 -41.29
N ILE A 374 2.25 -15.71 -41.31
CA ILE A 374 1.71 -16.51 -40.21
C ILE A 374 2.81 -17.49 -39.81
N GLU A 375 3.28 -17.42 -38.58
CA GLU A 375 4.31 -18.33 -38.08
C GLU A 375 3.76 -19.71 -37.74
N THR A 376 4.63 -20.72 -37.71
CA THR A 376 4.23 -22.13 -37.68
C THR A 376 3.42 -22.51 -36.44
N ASP A 377 3.80 -22.00 -35.28
CA ASP A 377 3.18 -22.30 -33.97
C ASP A 377 2.08 -21.28 -33.58
N ALA A 378 1.69 -20.37 -34.48
CA ALA A 378 0.69 -19.32 -34.21
C ALA A 378 -0.63 -19.87 -33.63
N PHE A 379 -1.11 -21.00 -34.14
CA PHE A 379 -2.35 -21.69 -33.73
C PHE A 379 -2.10 -23.07 -33.10
N LYS A 380 -0.94 -23.26 -32.50
CA LYS A 380 -0.57 -24.54 -31.86
C LYS A 380 -1.63 -24.96 -30.83
N ASP A 381 -1.96 -26.26 -30.82
CA ASP A 381 -2.97 -26.84 -29.94
C ASP A 381 -4.38 -26.22 -30.05
N CYS A 382 -4.74 -25.67 -31.23
CA CYS A 382 -6.08 -25.23 -31.54
C CYS A 382 -6.77 -26.32 -32.44
N PRO A 383 -7.71 -27.10 -31.91
CA PRO A 383 -8.39 -28.14 -32.70
C PRO A 383 -9.46 -27.54 -33.61
N ASN A 384 -9.52 -28.02 -34.88
CA ASN A 384 -10.61 -27.76 -35.82
C ASN A 384 -10.85 -26.28 -36.17
N ILE A 385 -9.79 -25.54 -36.51
CA ILE A 385 -9.88 -24.15 -36.97
C ILE A 385 -10.23 -24.13 -38.47
N GLU A 386 -11.15 -23.25 -38.87
CA GLU A 386 -11.37 -22.83 -40.25
C GLU A 386 -10.72 -21.46 -40.46
N ILE A 387 -9.76 -21.38 -41.39
CA ILE A 387 -9.08 -20.11 -41.74
C ILE A 387 -9.60 -19.69 -43.12
N THR A 388 -10.16 -18.49 -43.18
CA THR A 388 -10.62 -17.85 -44.41
C THR A 388 -9.78 -16.61 -44.69
N PHE A 389 -9.24 -16.49 -45.88
CA PHE A 389 -8.54 -15.30 -46.35
C PHE A 389 -9.49 -14.40 -47.14
N VAL A 390 -9.49 -13.09 -46.88
CA VAL A 390 -10.39 -12.09 -47.48
C VAL A 390 -9.64 -10.86 -47.92
#